data_ab1203794b8b479f362a9eb567abfa2e
#
_entry.id   ab1203794b8b479f362a9eb567abfa2e
#
_cell.length_a   1.000
_cell.length_b   1.000
_cell.length_c   1.000
_cell.angle_alpha   90.00
_cell.angle_beta   90.00
_cell.angle_gamma   90.00
#
_symmetry.space_group_name_H-M   'P 1'
#
loop_
_entity.id
_entity.type
_entity.pdbx_description
1 polymer ?
#
loop_
_entity_poly.entity_id
_entity_poly.type
_entity_poly.pdbx_seq_one_letter_code
_entity_poly.pdbx_strand_id
1 'polypeptide(L)'
;MKVEKITDLIGNTPLVRINKLNDSEAIVYAKVESFNPLSSVKDRVALNMVESAEKEGKLRKGSVIIEPTSGNTGVGLAYVAAVKGYRVILTMPETMSVERRKLLAALGAELVLTDGKAGMKGAIEKANEIAAQTPGSFIPQQFENPANPEAHIQTTGPEIWKDTEGKVDIFVSAAGTGGTVTGVGTFLKSKNPNVHIVAVEPDTSAVLSGKPAGPHKIQGIGAGFVPDVLDTQVYDEVIRVKDEDAFETGRAVAKKEGVLVGISSGAAVWAAIELAKRPENEGKTIVALLADTGERYLSSAMFNY
;
A
#
# COMPACT_ATOMS: atom_id res chain seq x y z
N MET A 1 -23.49 -13.20 0.55
CA MET A 1 -22.63 -13.29 -0.65
C MET A 1 -22.03 -14.69 -0.71
N LYS A 2 -21.98 -15.33 -1.89
CA LYS A 2 -21.33 -16.64 -2.10
C LYS A 2 -20.26 -16.44 -3.18
N VAL A 3 -19.04 -16.83 -2.90
CA VAL A 3 -17.89 -16.73 -3.83
C VAL A 3 -17.22 -18.09 -3.96
N GLU A 4 -16.50 -18.34 -5.03
CA GLU A 4 -15.81 -19.61 -5.24
C GLU A 4 -14.40 -19.61 -4.64
N LYS A 5 -13.75 -18.47 -4.65
CA LYS A 5 -12.39 -18.26 -4.12
C LYS A 5 -12.35 -17.04 -3.21
N ILE A 6 -11.52 -17.10 -2.21
CA ILE A 6 -11.35 -15.95 -1.29
C ILE A 6 -10.78 -14.72 -2.04
N THR A 7 -10.04 -14.91 -3.14
CA THR A 7 -9.55 -13.82 -4.01
C THR A 7 -10.67 -13.04 -4.70
N ASP A 8 -11.87 -13.63 -4.85
CA ASP A 8 -13.03 -12.95 -5.42
C ASP A 8 -13.59 -11.86 -4.49
N LEU A 9 -13.13 -11.81 -3.24
CA LEU A 9 -13.49 -10.80 -2.25
C LEU A 9 -12.50 -9.61 -2.23
N ILE A 10 -11.45 -9.63 -3.04
CA ILE A 10 -10.52 -8.51 -3.13
C ILE A 10 -11.24 -7.31 -3.77
N GLY A 11 -11.07 -6.14 -3.17
CA GLY A 11 -11.72 -4.92 -3.64
C GLY A 11 -13.08 -4.66 -3.02
N ASN A 12 -13.82 -3.74 -3.62
CA ASN A 12 -15.10 -3.23 -3.11
C ASN A 12 -15.01 -2.84 -1.62
N THR A 13 -13.88 -2.28 -1.23
CA THR A 13 -13.62 -1.84 0.14
C THR A 13 -14.45 -0.60 0.47
N PRO A 14 -14.88 -0.41 1.72
CA PRO A 14 -15.78 0.67 2.07
C PRO A 14 -15.12 2.05 2.02
N LEU A 15 -15.93 3.05 1.74
CA LEU A 15 -15.62 4.46 1.92
C LEU A 15 -16.31 4.95 3.19
N VAL A 16 -15.51 5.28 4.22
CA VAL A 16 -16.02 5.64 5.55
C VAL A 16 -15.76 7.14 5.80
N ARG A 17 -16.80 7.88 6.19
CA ARG A 17 -16.65 9.30 6.52
C ARG A 17 -15.89 9.47 7.82
N ILE A 18 -14.89 10.36 7.82
CA ILE A 18 -14.19 10.82 9.02
C ILE A 18 -14.97 11.99 9.60
N ASN A 19 -15.53 11.80 10.80
CA ASN A 19 -16.45 12.76 11.40
C ASN A 19 -15.87 13.50 12.60
N LYS A 20 -15.23 12.76 13.54
CA LYS A 20 -14.80 13.33 14.82
C LYS A 20 -13.39 13.94 14.77
N LEU A 21 -12.62 13.60 13.74
CA LEU A 21 -11.29 14.18 13.51
C LEU A 21 -11.30 15.35 12.55
N ASN A 22 -12.35 15.48 11.76
CA ASN A 22 -12.53 16.59 10.84
C ASN A 22 -13.50 17.62 11.44
N ASP A 23 -12.97 18.77 11.77
CA ASP A 23 -13.72 19.93 12.30
C ASP A 23 -13.88 21.05 11.25
N SER A 24 -13.52 20.77 9.98
CA SER A 24 -13.68 21.70 8.86
C SER A 24 -14.96 21.48 8.08
N GLU A 25 -15.26 22.40 7.15
CA GLU A 25 -16.43 22.30 6.25
C GLU A 25 -16.18 21.36 5.05
N ALA A 26 -14.95 20.87 4.83
CA ALA A 26 -14.66 19.86 3.83
C ALA A 26 -15.18 18.48 4.27
N ILE A 27 -15.50 17.62 3.31
CA ILE A 27 -15.93 16.26 3.56
C ILE A 27 -14.74 15.32 3.39
N VAL A 28 -14.35 14.60 4.44
CA VAL A 28 -13.23 13.66 4.39
C VAL A 28 -13.74 12.23 4.47
N TYR A 29 -13.37 11.41 3.47
CA TYR A 29 -13.63 9.98 3.45
C TYR A 29 -12.33 9.18 3.52
N ALA A 30 -12.40 8.04 4.17
CA ALA A 30 -11.35 7.03 4.25
C ALA A 30 -11.71 5.82 3.36
N LYS A 31 -10.91 5.50 2.36
CA LYS A 31 -10.98 4.24 1.61
C LYS A 31 -10.26 3.15 2.41
N VAL A 32 -11.01 2.26 3.04
CA VAL A 32 -10.49 1.36 4.09
C VAL A 32 -10.05 0.02 3.49
N GLU A 33 -8.79 -0.07 3.09
CA GLU A 33 -8.22 -1.26 2.42
C GLU A 33 -7.98 -2.46 3.36
N SER A 34 -8.13 -2.29 4.66
CA SER A 34 -8.12 -3.41 5.60
C SER A 34 -9.34 -4.34 5.47
N PHE A 35 -10.33 -3.97 4.67
CA PHE A 35 -11.47 -4.84 4.32
C PHE A 35 -11.14 -5.86 3.20
N ASN A 36 -9.98 -5.76 2.56
CA ASN A 36 -9.49 -6.85 1.73
C ASN A 36 -9.23 -8.12 2.58
N PRO A 37 -9.29 -9.32 2.00
CA PRO A 37 -9.17 -10.59 2.73
C PRO A 37 -7.96 -10.70 3.66
N LEU A 38 -6.80 -10.21 3.23
CA LEU A 38 -5.58 -10.17 4.04
C LEU A 38 -5.28 -8.76 4.56
N SER A 39 -6.32 -7.95 4.73
CA SER A 39 -6.33 -6.67 5.43
C SER A 39 -5.33 -5.63 4.92
N SER A 40 -5.08 -5.61 3.60
CA SER A 40 -4.27 -4.54 2.99
C SER A 40 -4.58 -4.29 1.51
N VAL A 41 -4.20 -3.10 1.06
CA VAL A 41 -4.22 -2.69 -0.34
C VAL A 41 -3.39 -3.60 -1.26
N LYS A 42 -2.41 -4.31 -0.70
CA LYS A 42 -1.50 -5.17 -1.46
C LYS A 42 -2.15 -6.48 -1.93
N ASP A 43 -3.31 -6.84 -1.40
CA ASP A 43 -4.10 -7.96 -1.92
C ASP A 43 -4.44 -7.72 -3.39
N ARG A 44 -4.84 -6.49 -3.75
CA ARG A 44 -5.12 -6.08 -5.14
C ARG A 44 -3.88 -6.18 -6.03
N VAL A 45 -2.77 -5.63 -5.55
CA VAL A 45 -1.50 -5.58 -6.28
C VAL A 45 -0.95 -6.98 -6.51
N ALA A 46 -0.94 -7.82 -5.48
CA ALA A 46 -0.44 -9.19 -5.57
C ALA A 46 -1.26 -10.03 -6.57
N LEU A 47 -2.59 -9.95 -6.51
CA LEU A 47 -3.46 -10.65 -7.46
C LEU A 47 -3.16 -10.22 -8.90
N ASN A 48 -3.13 -8.91 -9.15
CA ASN A 48 -2.94 -8.39 -10.51
C ASN A 48 -1.55 -8.70 -11.07
N MET A 49 -0.48 -8.61 -10.25
CA MET A 49 0.87 -8.99 -10.70
C MET A 49 0.95 -10.48 -11.07
N VAL A 50 0.32 -11.36 -10.29
CA VAL A 50 0.29 -12.80 -10.57
C VAL A 50 -0.54 -13.09 -11.83
N GLU A 51 -1.74 -12.53 -11.96
CA GLU A 51 -2.62 -12.76 -13.11
C GLU A 51 -2.07 -12.19 -14.41
N SER A 52 -1.42 -11.03 -14.36
CA SER A 52 -0.72 -10.47 -15.50
C SER A 52 0.44 -11.35 -15.96
N ALA A 53 1.22 -11.88 -15.00
CA ALA A 53 2.31 -12.80 -15.31
C ALA A 53 1.82 -14.15 -15.89
N GLU A 54 0.68 -14.68 -15.43
CA GLU A 54 0.01 -15.85 -16.02
C GLU A 54 -0.41 -15.57 -17.47
N LYS A 55 -1.07 -14.43 -17.69
CA LYS A 55 -1.57 -13.99 -19.00
C LYS A 55 -0.44 -13.78 -20.01
N GLU A 56 0.70 -13.27 -19.55
CA GLU A 56 1.91 -13.08 -20.34
C GLU A 56 2.73 -14.36 -20.52
N GLY A 57 2.36 -15.47 -19.87
CA GLY A 57 3.09 -16.73 -19.90
C GLY A 57 4.42 -16.73 -19.13
N LYS A 58 4.66 -15.71 -18.34
CA LYS A 58 5.83 -15.61 -17.43
C LYS A 58 5.68 -16.52 -16.22
N LEU A 59 4.45 -16.75 -15.78
CA LEU A 59 4.10 -17.62 -14.66
C LEU A 59 3.21 -18.77 -15.15
N ARG A 60 3.61 -20.02 -14.88
CA ARG A 60 2.93 -21.23 -15.34
C ARG A 60 2.81 -22.23 -14.18
N LYS A 61 1.97 -23.24 -14.34
CA LYS A 61 1.87 -24.32 -13.34
C LYS A 61 3.24 -24.90 -13.03
N GLY A 62 3.59 -24.94 -11.75
CA GLY A 62 4.91 -25.40 -11.27
C GLY A 62 5.98 -24.30 -11.18
N SER A 63 5.71 -23.08 -11.65
CA SER A 63 6.58 -21.93 -11.43
C SER A 63 6.67 -21.58 -9.94
N VAL A 64 7.77 -20.91 -9.57
CA VAL A 64 8.02 -20.41 -8.21
C VAL A 64 7.99 -18.89 -8.23
N ILE A 65 7.20 -18.29 -7.36
CA ILE A 65 7.20 -16.83 -7.13
C ILE A 65 8.29 -16.52 -6.10
N ILE A 66 9.15 -15.56 -6.39
CA ILE A 66 10.22 -15.13 -5.49
C ILE A 66 10.13 -13.62 -5.34
N GLU A 67 10.08 -13.09 -4.11
CA GLU A 67 10.03 -11.63 -3.90
C GLU A 67 10.83 -11.23 -2.66
N PRO A 68 11.69 -10.21 -2.76
CA PRO A 68 12.39 -9.64 -1.62
C PRO A 68 11.44 -8.68 -0.88
N THR A 69 10.70 -9.20 0.07
CA THR A 69 9.74 -8.40 0.85
C THR A 69 9.37 -9.05 2.17
N SER A 70 9.19 -8.22 3.18
CA SER A 70 8.64 -8.61 4.49
C SER A 70 7.31 -7.92 4.77
N GLY A 71 6.84 -7.10 3.84
CA GLY A 71 5.66 -6.27 4.02
C GLY A 71 4.36 -6.91 3.52
N ASN A 72 3.36 -6.07 3.35
CA ASN A 72 2.02 -6.47 2.88
C ASN A 72 2.04 -7.13 1.50
N THR A 73 3.00 -6.78 0.65
CA THR A 73 3.18 -7.44 -0.66
C THR A 73 3.51 -8.92 -0.49
N GLY A 74 4.38 -9.27 0.46
CA GLY A 74 4.67 -10.67 0.77
C GLY A 74 3.44 -11.43 1.26
N VAL A 75 2.62 -10.81 2.10
CA VAL A 75 1.36 -11.38 2.58
C VAL A 75 0.40 -11.62 1.41
N GLY A 76 0.22 -10.62 0.55
CA GLY A 76 -0.63 -10.73 -0.65
C GLY A 76 -0.15 -11.81 -1.60
N LEU A 77 1.16 -11.87 -1.89
CA LEU A 77 1.73 -12.90 -2.77
C LEU A 77 1.59 -14.30 -2.18
N ALA A 78 1.86 -14.50 -0.88
CA ALA A 78 1.69 -15.78 -0.21
C ALA A 78 0.24 -16.27 -0.27
N TYR A 79 -0.69 -15.39 -0.01
CA TYR A 79 -2.12 -15.65 -0.07
C TYR A 79 -2.60 -16.02 -1.48
N VAL A 80 -2.25 -15.22 -2.48
CA VAL A 80 -2.62 -15.47 -3.88
C VAL A 80 -1.97 -16.76 -4.38
N ALA A 81 -0.70 -17.00 -4.02
CA ALA A 81 0.01 -18.23 -4.35
C ALA A 81 -0.68 -19.48 -3.75
N ALA A 82 -1.10 -19.41 -2.49
CA ALA A 82 -1.85 -20.49 -1.85
C ALA A 82 -3.14 -20.83 -2.60
N VAL A 83 -3.91 -19.80 -3.01
CA VAL A 83 -5.18 -19.97 -3.76
C VAL A 83 -4.95 -20.55 -5.15
N LYS A 84 -3.88 -20.12 -5.84
CA LYS A 84 -3.58 -20.51 -7.23
C LYS A 84 -2.69 -21.74 -7.34
N GLY A 85 -2.17 -22.27 -6.22
CA GLY A 85 -1.31 -23.46 -6.18
C GLY A 85 0.13 -23.19 -6.63
N TYR A 86 0.64 -21.99 -6.42
CA TYR A 86 2.05 -21.66 -6.64
C TYR A 86 2.88 -21.82 -5.36
N ARG A 87 4.11 -22.20 -5.54
CA ARG A 87 5.14 -22.11 -4.52
C ARG A 87 5.63 -20.67 -4.44
N VAL A 88 5.84 -20.14 -3.23
CA VAL A 88 6.35 -18.79 -3.03
C VAL A 88 7.52 -18.79 -2.05
N ILE A 89 8.60 -18.11 -2.42
CA ILE A 89 9.79 -17.87 -1.60
C ILE A 89 9.91 -16.39 -1.34
N LEU A 90 9.97 -15.99 -0.07
CA LEU A 90 10.15 -14.60 0.33
C LEU A 90 11.49 -14.43 1.04
N THR A 91 12.30 -13.50 0.54
CA THR A 91 13.57 -13.15 1.17
C THR A 91 13.42 -11.88 1.99
N MET A 92 13.98 -11.87 3.20
CA MET A 92 13.87 -10.73 4.11
C MET A 92 14.98 -10.74 5.17
N PRO A 93 15.35 -9.56 5.72
CA PRO A 93 16.28 -9.50 6.83
C PRO A 93 15.75 -10.24 8.07
N GLU A 94 16.63 -10.91 8.79
CA GLU A 94 16.29 -11.62 10.05
C GLU A 94 15.77 -10.70 11.16
N THR A 95 15.93 -9.38 11.03
CA THR A 95 15.42 -8.37 11.94
C THR A 95 13.90 -8.18 11.86
N MET A 96 13.24 -8.78 10.85
CA MET A 96 11.80 -8.71 10.74
C MET A 96 11.09 -9.40 11.90
N SER A 97 9.95 -8.81 12.35
CA SER A 97 9.22 -9.31 13.52
C SER A 97 8.80 -10.78 13.38
N VAL A 98 8.79 -11.48 14.52
CA VAL A 98 8.41 -12.89 14.57
C VAL A 98 6.97 -13.10 14.11
N GLU A 99 6.07 -12.18 14.46
CA GLU A 99 4.65 -12.21 14.08
C GLU A 99 4.51 -12.17 12.55
N ARG A 100 5.28 -11.30 11.90
CA ARG A 100 5.26 -11.17 10.44
C ARG A 100 5.77 -12.43 9.75
N ARG A 101 6.87 -13.01 10.25
CA ARG A 101 7.39 -14.28 9.75
C ARG A 101 6.40 -15.42 9.93
N LYS A 102 5.74 -15.50 11.09
CA LYS A 102 4.71 -16.52 11.37
C LYS A 102 3.50 -16.37 10.45
N LEU A 103 3.03 -15.14 10.19
CA LEU A 103 1.92 -14.88 9.26
C LEU A 103 2.23 -15.39 7.85
N LEU A 104 3.40 -15.07 7.33
CA LEU A 104 3.83 -15.50 6.00
C LEU A 104 3.98 -17.03 5.90
N ALA A 105 4.60 -17.64 6.91
CA ALA A 105 4.73 -19.10 6.97
C ALA A 105 3.38 -19.82 7.09
N ALA A 106 2.42 -19.26 7.85
CA ALA A 106 1.07 -19.79 7.97
C ALA A 106 0.30 -19.76 6.63
N LEU A 107 0.64 -18.84 5.73
CA LEU A 107 0.11 -18.78 4.37
C LEU A 107 0.86 -19.69 3.38
N GLY A 108 1.84 -20.47 3.85
CA GLY A 108 2.59 -21.42 3.04
C GLY A 108 3.84 -20.85 2.34
N ALA A 109 4.25 -19.62 2.66
CA ALA A 109 5.46 -19.05 2.10
C ALA A 109 6.72 -19.70 2.70
N GLU A 110 7.70 -19.99 1.85
CA GLU A 110 9.05 -20.34 2.26
C GLU A 110 9.84 -19.07 2.56
N LEU A 111 10.39 -18.96 3.77
CA LEU A 111 11.10 -17.77 4.20
C LEU A 111 12.60 -17.99 4.15
N VAL A 112 13.32 -17.12 3.46
CA VAL A 112 14.77 -17.09 3.45
C VAL A 112 15.23 -15.83 4.17
N LEU A 113 15.78 -16.00 5.37
CA LEU A 113 16.29 -14.91 6.18
C LEU A 113 17.70 -14.54 5.75
N THR A 114 17.96 -13.25 5.63
CA THR A 114 19.27 -12.68 5.29
C THR A 114 19.85 -11.92 6.48
N ASP A 115 21.15 -11.66 6.47
CA ASP A 115 21.82 -10.89 7.52
C ASP A 115 21.13 -9.53 7.70
N GLY A 116 20.76 -9.24 8.94
CA GLY A 116 20.08 -7.99 9.31
C GLY A 116 20.89 -6.74 8.96
N LYS A 117 22.24 -6.82 8.99
CA LYS A 117 23.12 -5.70 8.62
C LYS A 117 23.07 -5.36 7.14
N ALA A 118 22.78 -6.35 6.28
CA ALA A 118 22.63 -6.13 4.84
C ALA A 118 21.29 -5.52 4.46
N GLY A 119 20.33 -5.49 5.39
CA GLY A 119 18.98 -4.90 5.20
C GLY A 119 18.27 -5.45 3.96
N MET A 120 17.45 -4.62 3.32
CA MET A 120 16.72 -5.03 2.11
C MET A 120 17.63 -5.30 0.92
N LYS A 121 18.81 -4.67 0.85
CA LYS A 121 19.77 -4.95 -0.22
C LYS A 121 20.18 -6.43 -0.22
N GLY A 122 20.53 -6.97 0.95
CA GLY A 122 20.85 -8.39 1.09
C GLY A 122 19.68 -9.31 0.74
N ALA A 123 18.46 -8.91 1.05
CA ALA A 123 17.27 -9.66 0.66
C ALA A 123 17.06 -9.67 -0.86
N ILE A 124 17.29 -8.55 -1.55
CA ILE A 124 17.22 -8.45 -3.02
C ILE A 124 18.28 -9.33 -3.68
N GLU A 125 19.52 -9.23 -3.23
CA GLU A 125 20.61 -10.05 -3.74
C GLU A 125 20.31 -11.55 -3.59
N LYS A 126 19.76 -11.95 -2.44
CA LYS A 126 19.38 -13.35 -2.17
C LYS A 126 18.20 -13.81 -3.03
N ALA A 127 17.21 -12.95 -3.28
CA ALA A 127 16.11 -13.27 -4.19
C ALA A 127 16.61 -13.54 -5.61
N ASN A 128 17.51 -12.70 -6.11
CA ASN A 128 18.13 -12.86 -7.43
C ASN A 128 18.99 -14.13 -7.53
N GLU A 129 19.77 -14.45 -6.48
CA GLU A 129 20.54 -15.70 -6.40
C GLU A 129 19.64 -16.93 -6.51
N ILE A 130 18.54 -16.95 -5.74
CA ILE A 130 17.58 -18.09 -5.75
C ILE A 130 16.90 -18.16 -7.12
N ALA A 131 16.52 -17.04 -7.71
CA ALA A 131 15.86 -17.02 -9.03
C ALA A 131 16.79 -17.55 -10.12
N ALA A 132 18.07 -17.19 -10.10
CA ALA A 132 19.07 -17.72 -11.05
C ALA A 132 19.25 -19.25 -10.96
N GLN A 133 19.01 -19.82 -9.79
CA GLN A 133 19.11 -21.27 -9.52
C GLN A 133 17.75 -21.99 -9.68
N THR A 134 16.66 -21.27 -9.95
CA THR A 134 15.30 -21.81 -10.02
C THR A 134 14.70 -21.55 -11.42
N PRO A 135 14.91 -22.46 -12.38
CA PRO A 135 14.34 -22.30 -13.72
C PRO A 135 12.81 -22.12 -13.68
N GLY A 136 12.29 -21.16 -14.45
CA GLY A 136 10.86 -20.85 -14.49
C GLY A 136 10.34 -20.10 -13.26
N SER A 137 11.21 -19.57 -12.42
CA SER A 137 10.82 -18.64 -11.36
C SER A 137 10.39 -17.29 -11.92
N PHE A 138 9.58 -16.58 -11.13
CA PHE A 138 9.08 -15.25 -11.44
C PHE A 138 9.30 -14.33 -10.24
N ILE A 139 9.94 -13.17 -10.45
CA ILE A 139 10.07 -12.11 -9.46
C ILE A 139 9.08 -11.01 -9.84
N PRO A 140 8.04 -10.76 -9.03
CA PRO A 140 7.02 -9.73 -9.30
C PRO A 140 7.57 -8.31 -9.44
N GLN A 141 8.60 -7.93 -8.66
CA GLN A 141 9.25 -6.61 -8.71
C GLN A 141 8.27 -5.44 -8.53
N GLN A 142 7.64 -5.37 -7.35
CA GLN A 142 6.56 -4.40 -7.07
C GLN A 142 6.90 -2.93 -7.36
N PHE A 143 8.17 -2.53 -7.37
CA PHE A 143 8.61 -1.15 -7.64
C PHE A 143 8.76 -0.82 -9.12
N GLU A 144 8.78 -1.83 -10.01
CA GLU A 144 9.03 -1.72 -11.44
C GLU A 144 7.86 -2.26 -12.28
N ASN A 145 7.03 -3.15 -11.71
CA ASN A 145 6.00 -3.88 -12.42
C ASN A 145 4.76 -3.01 -12.71
N PRO A 146 4.42 -2.75 -13.98
CA PRO A 146 3.26 -1.95 -14.35
C PRO A 146 1.91 -2.56 -13.90
N ALA A 147 1.85 -3.85 -13.63
CA ALA A 147 0.66 -4.50 -13.08
C ALA A 147 0.31 -3.98 -11.66
N ASN A 148 1.24 -3.32 -10.96
CA ASN A 148 0.97 -2.69 -9.67
C ASN A 148 0.03 -1.46 -9.84
N PRO A 149 0.38 -0.37 -10.52
CA PRO A 149 -0.56 0.73 -10.75
C PRO A 149 -1.80 0.29 -11.53
N GLU A 150 -1.68 -0.66 -12.46
CA GLU A 150 -2.81 -1.17 -13.23
C GLU A 150 -3.90 -1.78 -12.33
N ALA A 151 -3.54 -2.47 -11.25
CA ALA A 151 -4.51 -2.95 -10.26
C ALA A 151 -5.42 -1.82 -9.73
N HIS A 152 -4.87 -0.65 -9.55
CA HIS A 152 -5.60 0.51 -9.03
C HIS A 152 -6.38 1.26 -10.11
N ILE A 153 -5.89 1.28 -11.35
CA ILE A 153 -6.64 1.80 -12.51
C ILE A 153 -7.91 0.97 -12.72
N GLN A 154 -7.79 -0.35 -12.59
CA GLN A 154 -8.90 -1.27 -12.85
C GLN A 154 -9.89 -1.40 -11.69
N THR A 155 -9.47 -1.15 -10.45
CA THR A 155 -10.29 -1.44 -9.27
C THR A 155 -10.45 -0.24 -8.33
N THR A 156 -9.41 0.20 -7.65
CA THR A 156 -9.48 1.21 -6.58
C THR A 156 -9.99 2.56 -7.08
N GLY A 157 -9.49 3.04 -8.20
CA GLY A 157 -9.93 4.28 -8.83
C GLY A 157 -11.41 4.26 -9.20
N PRO A 158 -11.88 3.24 -9.96
CA PRO A 158 -13.32 3.05 -10.26
C PRO A 158 -14.21 2.97 -9.04
N GLU A 159 -13.78 2.26 -7.99
CA GLU A 159 -14.54 2.17 -6.74
C GLU A 159 -14.69 3.54 -6.07
N ILE A 160 -13.60 4.32 -5.92
CA ILE A 160 -13.64 5.66 -5.34
C ILE A 160 -14.58 6.57 -6.15
N TRP A 161 -14.45 6.56 -7.47
CA TRP A 161 -15.31 7.36 -8.35
C TRP A 161 -16.79 7.03 -8.21
N LYS A 162 -17.10 5.73 -8.19
CA LYS A 162 -18.47 5.25 -8.00
C LYS A 162 -19.03 5.62 -6.62
N ASP A 163 -18.26 5.35 -5.57
CA ASP A 163 -18.72 5.54 -4.18
C ASP A 163 -18.86 7.01 -3.79
N THR A 164 -18.16 7.91 -4.49
CA THR A 164 -18.32 9.37 -4.37
C THR A 164 -19.33 9.96 -5.37
N GLU A 165 -19.97 9.14 -6.19
CA GLU A 165 -20.84 9.60 -7.29
C GLU A 165 -20.13 10.60 -8.24
N GLY A 166 -18.81 10.41 -8.42
CA GLY A 166 -17.99 11.31 -9.23
C GLY A 166 -17.64 12.65 -8.57
N LYS A 167 -17.88 12.81 -7.28
CA LYS A 167 -17.69 14.08 -6.55
C LYS A 167 -16.39 14.16 -5.76
N VAL A 168 -15.40 13.33 -6.07
CA VAL A 168 -14.07 13.41 -5.45
C VAL A 168 -13.30 14.61 -6.02
N ASP A 169 -12.88 15.53 -5.16
CA ASP A 169 -12.10 16.71 -5.51
C ASP A 169 -10.60 16.50 -5.23
N ILE A 170 -10.28 15.80 -4.14
CA ILE A 170 -8.90 15.57 -3.71
C ILE A 170 -8.73 14.10 -3.34
N PHE A 171 -7.68 13.45 -3.86
CA PHE A 171 -7.28 12.10 -3.47
C PHE A 171 -5.91 12.14 -2.78
N VAL A 172 -5.82 11.52 -1.61
CA VAL A 172 -4.62 11.49 -0.77
C VAL A 172 -4.15 10.05 -0.58
N SER A 173 -2.91 9.74 -0.92
CA SER A 173 -2.33 8.43 -0.67
C SER A 173 -0.86 8.51 -0.28
N ALA A 174 -0.47 7.73 0.71
CA ALA A 174 0.91 7.60 1.11
C ALA A 174 1.70 6.78 0.07
N ALA A 175 2.89 7.27 -0.30
CA ALA A 175 3.70 6.72 -1.38
C ALA A 175 4.74 5.71 -0.86
N GLY A 176 4.44 4.42 -1.02
CA GLY A 176 5.43 3.33 -0.87
C GLY A 176 6.06 3.00 -2.22
N THR A 177 5.45 2.08 -2.97
CA THR A 177 5.82 1.83 -4.38
C THR A 177 5.33 2.93 -5.32
N GLY A 178 4.38 3.73 -4.90
CA GLY A 178 3.73 4.73 -5.74
C GLY A 178 2.60 4.19 -6.63
N GLY A 179 2.40 2.86 -6.68
CA GLY A 179 1.39 2.26 -7.54
C GLY A 179 -0.03 2.75 -7.27
N THR A 180 -0.39 2.96 -6.00
CA THR A 180 -1.71 3.51 -5.63
C THR A 180 -1.88 4.95 -6.10
N VAL A 181 -0.90 5.82 -5.84
CA VAL A 181 -0.92 7.23 -6.30
C VAL A 181 -1.06 7.29 -7.81
N THR A 182 -0.22 6.54 -8.52
CA THR A 182 -0.23 6.47 -9.99
C THR A 182 -1.56 5.93 -10.51
N GLY A 183 -1.97 4.76 -10.07
CA GLY A 183 -3.14 4.08 -10.66
C GLY A 183 -4.45 4.80 -10.36
N VAL A 184 -4.69 5.19 -9.10
CA VAL A 184 -5.89 5.96 -8.74
C VAL A 184 -5.87 7.34 -9.39
N GLY A 185 -4.72 8.03 -9.34
CA GLY A 185 -4.57 9.35 -9.93
C GLY A 185 -4.83 9.35 -11.44
N THR A 186 -4.24 8.40 -12.16
CA THR A 186 -4.49 8.21 -13.61
C THR A 186 -5.96 8.01 -13.91
N PHE A 187 -6.62 7.11 -13.18
CA PHE A 187 -8.05 6.86 -13.37
C PHE A 187 -8.91 8.09 -13.07
N LEU A 188 -8.72 8.71 -11.91
CA LEU A 188 -9.54 9.86 -11.49
C LEU A 188 -9.35 11.04 -12.44
N LYS A 189 -8.12 11.37 -12.85
CA LYS A 189 -7.85 12.44 -13.82
C LYS A 189 -8.42 12.13 -15.21
N SER A 190 -8.53 10.86 -15.59
CA SER A 190 -9.22 10.47 -16.84
C SER A 190 -10.71 10.78 -16.82
N LYS A 191 -11.33 10.81 -15.62
CA LYS A 191 -12.75 11.16 -15.43
C LYS A 191 -12.97 12.66 -15.22
N ASN A 192 -12.10 13.26 -14.41
CA ASN A 192 -12.10 14.70 -14.15
C ASN A 192 -10.65 15.17 -14.00
N PRO A 193 -10.09 15.89 -14.98
CA PRO A 193 -8.70 16.36 -14.93
C PRO A 193 -8.41 17.35 -13.78
N ASN A 194 -9.45 17.92 -13.15
CA ASN A 194 -9.31 18.84 -12.03
C ASN A 194 -9.19 18.15 -10.66
N VAL A 195 -9.28 16.82 -10.60
CA VAL A 195 -9.05 16.12 -9.34
C VAL A 195 -7.61 16.34 -8.89
N HIS A 196 -7.44 16.86 -7.67
CA HIS A 196 -6.14 17.14 -7.09
C HIS A 196 -5.57 15.87 -6.43
N ILE A 197 -4.45 15.39 -6.91
CA ILE A 197 -3.81 14.16 -6.43
C ILE A 197 -2.65 14.52 -5.50
N VAL A 198 -2.68 14.00 -4.29
CA VAL A 198 -1.70 14.28 -3.24
C VAL A 198 -0.94 13.02 -2.85
N ALA A 199 0.37 13.05 -3.03
CA ALA A 199 1.27 12.03 -2.51
C ALA A 199 1.76 12.41 -1.12
N VAL A 200 1.81 11.44 -0.20
CA VAL A 200 2.32 11.66 1.16
C VAL A 200 3.62 10.89 1.35
N GLU A 201 4.64 11.57 1.86
CA GLU A 201 5.95 10.98 2.16
C GLU A 201 6.44 11.34 3.57
N PRO A 202 7.41 10.59 4.14
CA PRO A 202 8.00 10.94 5.44
C PRO A 202 8.82 12.22 5.35
N ASP A 203 8.69 13.13 6.33
CA ASP A 203 9.42 14.40 6.34
C ASP A 203 10.95 14.21 6.37
N THR A 204 11.44 13.19 7.05
CA THR A 204 12.87 12.88 7.15
C THR A 204 13.41 12.07 5.96
N SER A 205 12.55 11.64 5.04
CA SER A 205 12.93 10.93 3.81
C SER A 205 12.10 11.45 2.62
N ALA A 206 12.16 12.76 2.40
CA ALA A 206 11.29 13.48 1.47
C ALA A 206 11.86 13.48 0.04
N VAL A 207 12.01 12.29 -0.54
CA VAL A 207 12.64 12.08 -1.85
C VAL A 207 11.78 12.64 -2.99
N LEU A 208 10.45 12.55 -2.89
CA LEU A 208 9.52 13.12 -3.88
C LEU A 208 9.56 14.64 -3.89
N SER A 209 9.90 15.25 -2.74
CA SER A 209 10.14 16.70 -2.61
C SER A 209 11.58 17.09 -2.95
N GLY A 210 12.39 16.21 -3.56
CA GLY A 210 13.77 16.50 -3.98
C GLY A 210 14.80 16.55 -2.84
N LYS A 211 14.49 15.97 -1.68
CA LYS A 211 15.41 15.88 -0.54
C LYS A 211 16.08 14.52 -0.46
N PRO A 212 17.21 14.39 0.26
CA PRO A 212 17.84 13.09 0.48
C PRO A 212 16.93 12.12 1.20
N ALA A 213 17.12 10.82 0.94
CA ALA A 213 16.55 9.75 1.74
C ALA A 213 17.12 9.78 3.16
N GLY A 214 16.30 9.45 4.15
CA GLY A 214 16.69 9.39 5.56
C GLY A 214 15.88 8.37 6.33
N PRO A 215 16.27 8.09 7.59
CA PRO A 215 15.54 7.16 8.45
C PRO A 215 14.19 7.74 8.89
N HIS A 216 13.17 6.91 8.91
CA HIS A 216 11.83 7.23 9.42
C HIS A 216 11.16 5.97 9.99
N LYS A 217 10.06 6.14 10.72
CA LYS A 217 9.32 5.06 11.37
C LYS A 217 7.95 4.78 10.73
N ILE A 218 7.59 5.47 9.66
CA ILE A 218 6.33 5.26 8.93
C ILE A 218 6.49 4.06 8.01
N GLN A 219 6.26 2.85 8.53
CA GLN A 219 6.43 1.62 7.76
C GLN A 219 5.50 1.58 6.54
N GLY A 220 6.01 1.04 5.43
CA GLY A 220 5.25 0.82 4.19
C GLY A 220 5.31 1.95 3.17
N ILE A 221 5.94 3.09 3.52
CA ILE A 221 6.15 4.22 2.61
C ILE A 221 7.60 4.69 2.64
N GLY A 222 7.96 5.67 1.82
CA GLY A 222 9.29 6.28 1.84
C GLY A 222 10.38 5.29 1.47
N ALA A 223 10.35 4.73 0.26
CA ALA A 223 11.30 3.72 -0.22
C ALA A 223 12.78 4.18 -0.25
N GLY A 224 13.02 5.50 -0.12
CA GLY A 224 14.36 6.09 -0.20
C GLY A 224 14.83 6.38 -1.63
N PHE A 225 14.00 6.11 -2.60
CA PHE A 225 14.19 6.41 -4.04
C PHE A 225 12.83 6.66 -4.70
N VAL A 226 12.83 7.19 -5.92
CA VAL A 226 11.61 7.32 -6.74
C VAL A 226 11.39 5.99 -7.47
N PRO A 227 10.30 5.25 -7.18
CA PRO A 227 10.02 3.98 -7.86
C PRO A 227 9.66 4.15 -9.34
N ASP A 228 10.02 3.18 -10.18
CA ASP A 228 9.74 3.23 -11.63
C ASP A 228 8.24 3.24 -11.94
N VAL A 229 7.42 2.58 -11.10
CA VAL A 229 5.96 2.58 -11.27
C VAL A 229 5.27 3.86 -10.78
N LEU A 230 6.00 4.78 -10.16
CA LEU A 230 5.46 6.07 -9.75
C LEU A 230 5.54 7.07 -10.90
N ASP A 231 4.40 7.39 -11.48
CA ASP A 231 4.29 8.50 -12.41
C ASP A 231 4.34 9.84 -11.64
N THR A 232 5.48 10.52 -11.74
CA THR A 232 5.70 11.81 -11.06
C THR A 232 4.90 12.97 -11.67
N GLN A 233 4.22 12.76 -12.80
CA GLN A 233 3.36 13.76 -13.41
C GLN A 233 1.89 13.61 -13.01
N VAL A 234 1.52 12.53 -12.30
CA VAL A 234 0.13 12.27 -11.94
C VAL A 234 -0.31 13.03 -10.70
N TYR A 235 0.59 13.25 -9.74
CA TYR A 235 0.26 14.00 -8.53
C TYR A 235 0.57 15.49 -8.69
N ASP A 236 -0.25 16.30 -8.02
CA ASP A 236 -0.21 17.77 -8.07
C ASP A 236 0.53 18.35 -6.85
N GLU A 237 0.54 17.61 -5.74
CA GLU A 237 1.15 18.05 -4.49
C GLU A 237 1.81 16.89 -3.75
N VAL A 238 2.89 17.18 -3.02
CA VAL A 238 3.53 16.26 -2.07
C VAL A 238 3.44 16.85 -0.67
N ILE A 239 2.84 16.10 0.25
CA ILE A 239 2.77 16.47 1.67
C ILE A 239 3.75 15.62 2.48
N ARG A 240 4.61 16.28 3.24
CA ARG A 240 5.56 15.63 4.15
C ARG A 240 4.95 15.48 5.53
N VAL A 241 5.01 14.27 6.09
CA VAL A 241 4.44 13.94 7.40
C VAL A 241 5.53 13.46 8.36
N LYS A 242 5.55 13.97 9.57
CA LYS A 242 6.44 13.50 10.64
C LYS A 242 5.96 12.18 11.22
N ASP A 243 6.89 11.40 11.77
CA ASP A 243 6.58 10.12 12.43
C ASP A 243 5.51 10.29 13.53
N GLU A 244 5.68 11.33 14.36
CA GLU A 244 4.79 11.65 15.47
C GLU A 244 3.37 11.97 15.01
N ASP A 245 3.24 12.80 13.96
CA ASP A 245 1.94 13.19 13.40
C ASP A 245 1.20 11.97 12.84
N ALA A 246 1.91 11.07 12.14
CA ALA A 246 1.36 9.81 11.66
C ALA A 246 0.89 8.90 12.80
N PHE A 247 1.68 8.78 13.87
CA PHE A 247 1.35 7.96 15.03
C PHE A 247 0.16 8.51 15.81
N GLU A 248 0.17 9.80 16.14
CA GLU A 248 -0.91 10.43 16.88
C GLU A 248 -2.23 10.37 16.12
N THR A 249 -2.20 10.67 14.83
CA THR A 249 -3.40 10.61 13.98
C THR A 249 -3.91 9.18 13.86
N GLY A 250 -3.04 8.19 13.64
CA GLY A 250 -3.47 6.80 13.57
C GLY A 250 -4.12 6.30 14.86
N ARG A 251 -3.57 6.68 16.02
CA ARG A 251 -4.20 6.42 17.33
C ARG A 251 -5.55 7.14 17.49
N ALA A 252 -5.63 8.37 16.99
CA ALA A 252 -6.85 9.16 17.06
C ALA A 252 -7.95 8.60 16.15
N VAL A 253 -7.61 8.11 14.96
CA VAL A 253 -8.54 7.38 14.06
C VAL A 253 -9.12 6.17 14.79
N ALA A 254 -8.29 5.35 15.43
CA ALA A 254 -8.77 4.20 16.18
C ALA A 254 -9.69 4.60 17.34
N LYS A 255 -9.30 5.60 18.14
CA LYS A 255 -10.05 6.01 19.34
C LYS A 255 -11.33 6.80 19.04
N LYS A 256 -11.32 7.63 18.01
CA LYS A 256 -12.43 8.54 17.73
C LYS A 256 -13.36 8.02 16.62
N GLU A 257 -12.80 7.41 15.57
CA GLU A 257 -13.58 6.91 14.43
C GLU A 257 -13.87 5.40 14.50
N GLY A 258 -13.18 4.66 15.39
CA GLY A 258 -13.35 3.22 15.56
C GLY A 258 -12.68 2.38 14.47
N VAL A 259 -11.77 2.96 13.68
CA VAL A 259 -11.04 2.26 12.61
C VAL A 259 -9.59 2.06 13.02
N LEU A 260 -9.20 0.81 13.27
CA LEU A 260 -7.83 0.47 13.64
C LEU A 260 -6.95 0.43 12.39
N VAL A 261 -6.10 1.42 12.22
CA VAL A 261 -5.32 1.65 11.00
C VAL A 261 -3.82 1.50 11.21
N GLY A 262 -3.10 1.15 10.14
CA GLY A 262 -1.64 1.13 10.13
C GLY A 262 -1.01 2.52 10.12
N ILE A 263 0.31 2.58 10.28
CA ILE A 263 1.07 3.83 10.46
C ILE A 263 0.93 4.75 9.23
N SER A 264 1.09 4.20 8.04
CA SER A 264 0.96 4.97 6.79
C SER A 264 -0.46 5.50 6.55
N SER A 265 -1.46 4.81 7.08
CA SER A 265 -2.86 5.28 7.06
C SER A 265 -3.04 6.49 7.98
N GLY A 266 -2.38 6.50 9.14
CA GLY A 266 -2.32 7.67 10.02
C GLY A 266 -1.72 8.88 9.30
N ALA A 267 -0.63 8.68 8.55
CA ALA A 267 -0.02 9.73 7.73
C ALA A 267 -0.97 10.26 6.64
N ALA A 268 -1.69 9.37 5.95
CA ALA A 268 -2.65 9.78 4.91
C ALA A 268 -3.83 10.56 5.49
N VAL A 269 -4.38 10.14 6.64
CA VAL A 269 -5.46 10.87 7.32
C VAL A 269 -4.97 12.23 7.82
N TRP A 270 -3.77 12.30 8.42
CA TRP A 270 -3.19 13.58 8.84
C TRP A 270 -3.12 14.57 7.68
N ALA A 271 -2.57 14.15 6.55
CA ALA A 271 -2.49 14.99 5.36
C ALA A 271 -3.87 15.41 4.84
N ALA A 272 -4.85 14.49 4.84
CA ALA A 272 -6.22 14.80 4.43
C ALA A 272 -6.89 15.84 5.36
N ILE A 273 -6.66 15.75 6.67
CA ILE A 273 -7.19 16.74 7.63
C ILE A 273 -6.51 18.10 7.46
N GLU A 274 -5.19 18.14 7.23
CA GLU A 274 -4.49 19.42 6.95
C GLU A 274 -4.98 20.07 5.64
N LEU A 275 -5.28 19.27 4.61
CA LEU A 275 -5.92 19.75 3.40
C LEU A 275 -7.33 20.26 3.65
N ALA A 276 -8.10 19.56 4.48
CA ALA A 276 -9.49 19.92 4.82
C ALA A 276 -9.60 21.27 5.55
N LYS A 277 -8.59 21.65 6.32
CA LYS A 277 -8.52 22.94 7.03
C LYS A 277 -8.22 24.14 6.12
N ARG A 278 -7.77 23.91 4.88
CA ARG A 278 -7.44 25.00 3.97
C ARG A 278 -8.72 25.68 3.47
N PRO A 279 -8.82 27.02 3.50
CA PRO A 279 -10.05 27.73 3.10
C PRO A 279 -10.51 27.41 1.67
N GLU A 280 -9.56 27.20 0.74
CA GLU A 280 -9.85 26.85 -0.65
C GLU A 280 -10.46 25.46 -0.82
N ASN A 281 -10.48 24.66 0.22
CA ASN A 281 -11.04 23.30 0.22
C ASN A 281 -12.39 23.20 0.97
N GLU A 282 -12.95 24.32 1.40
CA GLU A 282 -14.30 24.35 1.97
C GLU A 282 -15.32 23.72 1.02
N GLY A 283 -16.14 22.81 1.53
CA GLY A 283 -17.17 22.07 0.78
C GLY A 283 -16.63 20.97 -0.17
N LYS A 284 -15.31 20.82 -0.33
CA LYS A 284 -14.73 19.79 -1.19
C LYS A 284 -14.77 18.40 -0.55
N THR A 285 -14.79 17.40 -1.40
CA THR A 285 -14.70 15.98 -1.02
C THR A 285 -13.26 15.49 -1.15
N ILE A 286 -12.68 15.08 -0.03
CA ILE A 286 -11.32 14.56 0.09
C ILE A 286 -11.39 13.07 0.40
N VAL A 287 -10.68 12.24 -0.35
CA VAL A 287 -10.59 10.80 -0.11
C VAL A 287 -9.16 10.43 0.26
N ALA A 288 -8.95 9.90 1.47
CA ALA A 288 -7.69 9.34 1.93
C ALA A 288 -7.70 7.81 1.84
N LEU A 289 -6.66 7.20 1.25
CA LEU A 289 -6.54 5.75 1.23
C LEU A 289 -5.83 5.24 2.48
N LEU A 290 -6.49 4.35 3.21
CA LEU A 290 -5.99 3.68 4.41
C LEU A 290 -5.50 2.28 4.02
N ALA A 291 -4.18 2.14 3.91
CA ALA A 291 -3.54 1.03 3.23
C ALA A 291 -3.71 -0.33 3.92
N ASP A 292 -3.79 -0.37 5.26
CA ASP A 292 -3.87 -1.61 6.03
C ASP A 292 -4.39 -1.44 7.45
N THR A 293 -4.48 -2.57 8.19
CA THR A 293 -4.91 -2.65 9.59
C THR A 293 -3.77 -2.30 10.57
N GLY A 294 -4.12 -1.68 11.70
CA GLY A 294 -3.21 -1.43 12.81
C GLY A 294 -2.75 -2.67 13.58
N GLU A 295 -3.45 -3.80 13.45
CA GLU A 295 -3.08 -5.07 14.12
C GLU A 295 -1.65 -5.53 13.80
N ARG A 296 -1.12 -5.15 12.64
CA ARG A 296 0.25 -5.47 12.21
C ARG A 296 1.32 -4.64 12.90
N TYR A 297 0.94 -3.64 13.68
CA TYR A 297 1.84 -2.63 14.25
C TYR A 297 1.71 -2.48 15.76
N LEU A 298 0.97 -3.38 16.44
CA LEU A 298 0.70 -3.28 17.88
C LEU A 298 1.97 -3.28 18.74
N SER A 299 3.05 -3.91 18.27
CA SER A 299 4.38 -3.90 18.91
C SER A 299 5.27 -2.74 18.44
N SER A 300 4.77 -1.83 17.61
CA SER A 300 5.53 -0.67 17.12
C SER A 300 5.42 0.54 18.05
N ALA A 301 6.29 1.54 17.81
CA ALA A 301 6.27 2.80 18.56
C ALA A 301 4.92 3.54 18.50
N MET A 302 4.11 3.31 17.46
CA MET A 302 2.78 3.90 17.32
C MET A 302 1.86 3.53 18.49
N PHE A 303 1.95 2.31 19.03
CA PHE A 303 1.07 1.81 20.10
C PHE A 303 1.78 1.68 21.46
N ASN A 304 2.99 2.20 21.62
CA ASN A 304 3.62 2.36 22.93
C ASN A 304 2.93 3.54 23.65
N TYR A 305 2.16 3.20 24.69
CA TYR A 305 1.43 4.15 25.53
C TYR A 305 2.25 4.50 26.78
#